data_78dd6f03d523cc3bff433eb29c8b6780
#
_entry.id   78dd6f03d523cc3bff433eb29c8b6780
#
_cell.length_a   1.000
_cell.length_b   1.000
_cell.length_c   1.000
_cell.angle_alpha   90.00
_cell.angle_beta   90.00
_cell.angle_gamma   90.00
#
_symmetry.space_group_name_H-M   'P 1'
#
loop_
_entity.id
_entity.type
_entity.pdbx_description
1 polymer ?
#
loop_
_entity_poly.entity_id
_entity_poly.type
_entity_poly.pdbx_seq_one_letter_code
_entity_poly.pdbx_strand_id
1 'polypeptide(L)'
;MFTLGPFTLDIAWSDRVALVGPNGSGKTTLVDAILGRLPLAEGTRRIGPSVVVGELAQDRRVLADDSSSVADAFVTATGLPRDRARAQLAKFGLGADAVLRPPSSLSPGERTRAELAAFAAKGVNFLVLDEPTNHLDLPAIEQLEEALAGYEGTLLLVSHDRRLLESVTLTRRIGLPARDAPFRGLREER
;
A
#
# COMPACT_ATOMS: atom_id res chain seq x y z
N MET A 1 -2.23 11.80 -26.83
CA MET A 1 -1.94 10.56 -26.08
C MET A 1 -1.01 10.93 -24.93
N PHE A 2 -1.30 10.55 -23.69
CA PHE A 2 -0.41 10.83 -22.56
C PHE A 2 0.71 9.80 -22.54
N THR A 3 1.95 10.26 -22.50
CA THR A 3 3.15 9.41 -22.45
C THR A 3 3.95 9.77 -21.20
N LEU A 4 4.27 8.77 -20.39
CA LEU A 4 5.13 8.90 -19.22
C LEU A 4 6.45 8.20 -19.52
N GLY A 5 7.54 8.96 -19.62
CA GLY A 5 8.87 8.44 -19.93
C GLY A 5 9.53 9.15 -21.12
N PRO A 6 10.72 8.67 -21.56
CA PRO A 6 11.47 7.55 -20.97
C PRO A 6 12.15 7.88 -19.64
N PHE A 7 12.27 6.90 -18.75
CA PHE A 7 13.06 6.98 -17.52
C PHE A 7 13.47 5.59 -17.03
N THR A 8 14.44 5.55 -16.13
CA THR A 8 14.80 4.34 -15.38
C THR A 8 14.47 4.58 -13.91
N LEU A 9 13.83 3.60 -13.29
CA LEU A 9 13.49 3.61 -11.88
C LEU A 9 13.87 2.26 -11.26
N ASP A 10 14.76 2.31 -10.29
CA ASP A 10 15.13 1.17 -9.47
C ASP A 10 14.57 1.37 -8.05
N ILE A 11 13.92 0.36 -7.52
CA ILE A 11 13.44 0.33 -6.12
C ILE A 11 14.17 -0.85 -5.44
N ALA A 12 15.05 -0.52 -4.51
CA ALA A 12 15.84 -1.49 -3.78
C ALA A 12 15.09 -2.05 -2.56
N TRP A 13 15.63 -3.09 -1.97
CA TRP A 13 15.14 -3.63 -0.69
C TRP A 13 15.17 -2.55 0.39
N SER A 14 14.11 -2.47 1.19
CA SER A 14 13.89 -1.47 2.23
C SER A 14 13.80 -0.01 1.75
N ASP A 15 13.79 0.25 0.44
CA ASP A 15 13.46 1.59 -0.05
C ASP A 15 12.04 1.98 0.38
N ARG A 16 11.89 3.24 0.80
CA ARG A 16 10.61 3.86 1.16
C ARG A 16 10.38 5.04 0.25
N VAL A 17 9.74 4.77 -0.89
CA VAL A 17 9.62 5.71 -2.01
C VAL A 17 8.25 6.36 -1.99
N ALA A 18 8.22 7.69 -2.01
CA ALA A 18 6.98 8.43 -2.25
C ALA A 18 6.89 8.89 -3.71
N LEU A 19 5.74 8.63 -4.34
CA LEU A 19 5.36 9.24 -5.62
C LEU A 19 4.49 10.45 -5.36
N VAL A 20 4.99 11.62 -5.73
CA VAL A 20 4.28 12.89 -5.55
C VAL A 20 4.04 13.57 -6.90
N GLY A 21 3.01 14.39 -6.98
CA GLY A 21 2.70 15.13 -8.19
C GLY A 21 1.22 15.52 -8.27
N PRO A 22 0.85 16.42 -9.16
CA PRO A 22 -0.53 16.88 -9.32
C PRO A 22 -1.48 15.73 -9.68
N ASN A 23 -2.78 15.95 -9.49
CA ASN A 23 -3.78 15.01 -9.98
C ASN A 23 -3.69 14.89 -11.51
N GLY A 24 -3.81 13.66 -12.02
CA GLY A 24 -3.67 13.37 -13.44
C GLY A 24 -2.22 13.33 -13.97
N SER A 25 -1.20 13.47 -13.11
CA SER A 25 0.21 13.38 -13.52
C SER A 25 0.69 11.98 -13.91
N GLY A 26 -0.15 10.95 -13.71
CA GLY A 26 0.18 9.57 -14.07
C GLY A 26 0.74 8.72 -12.93
N LYS A 27 0.54 9.11 -11.66
CA LYS A 27 1.00 8.33 -10.49
C LYS A 27 0.45 6.90 -10.50
N THR A 28 -0.86 6.75 -10.59
CA THR A 28 -1.51 5.42 -10.69
C THR A 28 -1.08 4.66 -11.94
N THR A 29 -0.91 5.34 -13.08
CA THR A 29 -0.38 4.74 -14.32
C THR A 29 1.02 4.17 -14.10
N LEU A 30 1.88 4.89 -13.40
CA LEU A 30 3.22 4.43 -13.05
C LEU A 30 3.17 3.22 -12.10
N VAL A 31 2.32 3.28 -11.07
CA VAL A 31 2.10 2.13 -10.17
C VAL A 31 1.64 0.90 -10.95
N ASP A 32 0.66 1.04 -11.85
CA ASP A 32 0.16 -0.06 -12.66
C ASP A 32 1.24 -0.63 -13.59
N ALA A 33 2.09 0.22 -14.16
CA ALA A 33 3.23 -0.22 -14.95
C ALA A 33 4.26 -0.97 -14.10
N ILE A 34 4.59 -0.48 -12.89
CA ILE A 34 5.48 -1.15 -11.94
C ILE A 34 4.91 -2.52 -11.56
N LEU A 35 3.62 -2.61 -11.29
CA LEU A 35 2.94 -3.86 -10.90
C LEU A 35 2.66 -4.79 -12.10
N GLY A 36 2.90 -4.34 -13.34
CA GLY A 36 2.70 -5.12 -14.56
C GLY A 36 1.26 -5.26 -15.01
N ARG A 37 0.39 -4.41 -14.54
CA ARG A 37 -1.02 -4.34 -14.98
C ARG A 37 -1.17 -3.58 -16.27
N LEU A 38 -0.26 -2.63 -16.51
CA LEU A 38 -0.19 -1.86 -17.75
C LEU A 38 1.06 -2.26 -18.54
N PRO A 39 0.93 -2.63 -19.82
CA PRO A 39 2.09 -2.92 -20.67
C PRO A 39 2.91 -1.64 -20.89
N LEU A 40 4.24 -1.80 -20.93
CA LEU A 40 5.14 -0.73 -21.31
C LEU A 40 5.09 -0.54 -22.83
N ALA A 41 5.08 0.70 -23.32
CA ALA A 41 5.24 0.99 -24.74
C ALA A 41 6.66 0.64 -25.22
N GLU A 42 7.66 0.93 -24.37
CA GLU A 42 9.07 0.63 -24.61
C GLU A 42 9.76 0.31 -23.27
N GLY A 43 10.91 -0.35 -23.35
CA GLY A 43 11.71 -0.67 -22.17
C GLY A 43 11.38 -2.03 -21.54
N THR A 44 11.86 -2.25 -20.34
CA THR A 44 11.71 -3.52 -19.61
C THR A 44 11.35 -3.27 -18.17
N ARG A 45 10.52 -4.16 -17.62
CA ARG A 45 10.22 -4.24 -16.19
C ARG A 45 10.77 -5.53 -15.63
N ARG A 46 11.42 -5.45 -14.49
CA ARG A 46 11.90 -6.62 -13.74
C ARG A 46 11.46 -6.53 -12.30
N ILE A 47 10.93 -7.61 -11.76
CA ILE A 47 10.64 -7.78 -10.34
C ILE A 47 11.45 -8.98 -9.86
N GLY A 48 12.10 -8.84 -8.73
CA GLY A 48 12.88 -9.93 -8.12
C GLY A 48 11.99 -11.13 -7.78
N PRO A 49 12.49 -12.37 -7.89
CA PRO A 49 11.69 -13.56 -7.68
C PRO A 49 11.19 -13.75 -6.25
N SER A 50 11.83 -13.11 -5.28
CA SER A 50 11.43 -13.12 -3.86
C SER A 50 10.50 -11.99 -3.46
N VAL A 51 10.12 -11.11 -4.39
CA VAL A 51 9.23 -9.98 -4.11
C VAL A 51 7.79 -10.46 -4.00
N VAL A 52 7.21 -10.25 -2.83
CA VAL A 52 5.79 -10.50 -2.55
C VAL A 52 5.11 -9.14 -2.39
N VAL A 53 4.29 -8.81 -3.38
CA VAL A 53 3.60 -7.51 -3.43
C VAL A 53 2.31 -7.56 -2.63
N GLY A 54 2.11 -6.58 -1.75
CA GLY A 54 0.83 -6.25 -1.13
C GLY A 54 0.37 -4.85 -1.58
N GLU A 55 -0.90 -4.70 -1.85
CA GLU A 55 -1.47 -3.42 -2.24
C GLU A 55 -2.67 -3.08 -1.39
N LEU A 56 -2.60 -1.93 -0.74
CA LEU A 56 -3.73 -1.32 -0.08
C LEU A 56 -4.38 -0.33 -1.04
N ALA A 57 -5.40 -0.76 -1.75
CA ALA A 57 -6.17 0.06 -2.68
C ALA A 57 -7.62 0.16 -2.20
N GLN A 58 -8.28 1.29 -2.52
CA GLN A 58 -9.65 1.58 -2.07
C GLN A 58 -10.66 0.48 -2.42
N ASP A 59 -10.48 -0.19 -3.55
CA ASP A 59 -11.44 -1.17 -4.09
C ASP A 59 -11.05 -2.63 -3.87
N ARG A 60 -9.86 -2.91 -3.32
CA ARG A 60 -9.35 -4.27 -3.14
C ARG A 60 -9.29 -4.62 -1.66
N ARG A 61 -10.25 -5.43 -1.24
CA ARG A 61 -10.34 -5.90 0.14
C ARG A 61 -9.69 -7.28 0.25
N VAL A 62 -8.67 -7.38 1.08
CA VAL A 62 -8.05 -8.68 1.42
C VAL A 62 -9.03 -9.55 2.22
N LEU A 63 -9.91 -8.92 3.01
CA LEU A 63 -10.97 -9.55 3.78
C LEU A 63 -12.33 -9.24 3.14
N ALA A 64 -12.63 -9.91 2.03
CA ALA A 64 -13.83 -9.63 1.23
C ALA A 64 -15.07 -10.41 1.66
N ASP A 65 -14.92 -11.46 2.48
CA ASP A 65 -16.03 -12.33 2.89
C ASP A 65 -16.78 -11.75 4.10
N ASP A 66 -17.94 -11.17 3.85
CA ASP A 66 -18.84 -10.62 4.88
C ASP A 66 -19.77 -11.67 5.50
N SER A 67 -19.77 -12.90 5.02
CA SER A 67 -20.59 -13.98 5.55
C SER A 67 -20.04 -14.61 6.83
N SER A 68 -18.78 -14.25 7.18
CA SER A 68 -18.03 -14.83 8.28
C SER A 68 -17.47 -13.75 9.22
N SER A 69 -16.89 -14.15 10.34
CA SER A 69 -16.16 -13.23 11.22
C SER A 69 -14.85 -12.75 10.58
N VAL A 70 -14.34 -11.59 11.05
CA VAL A 70 -13.00 -11.11 10.67
C VAL A 70 -11.94 -12.18 10.86
N ALA A 71 -12.00 -12.96 11.96
CA ALA A 71 -11.05 -14.05 12.20
C ALA A 71 -11.16 -15.15 11.14
N ASP A 72 -12.36 -15.51 10.70
CA ASP A 72 -12.56 -16.56 9.69
C ASP A 72 -12.14 -16.06 8.30
N ALA A 73 -12.53 -14.83 7.94
CA ALA A 73 -12.09 -14.19 6.70
C ALA A 73 -10.57 -14.09 6.66
N PHE A 74 -9.92 -13.76 7.78
CA PHE A 74 -8.47 -13.69 7.89
C PHE A 74 -7.80 -15.06 7.72
N VAL A 75 -8.35 -16.13 8.34
CA VAL A 75 -7.89 -17.51 8.12
C VAL A 75 -7.98 -17.88 6.65
N THR A 76 -9.11 -17.62 6.01
CA THR A 76 -9.32 -17.88 4.58
C THR A 76 -8.32 -17.11 3.72
N ALA A 77 -8.10 -15.84 4.03
CA ALA A 77 -7.20 -14.98 3.26
C ALA A 77 -5.72 -15.31 3.42
N THR A 78 -5.30 -15.84 4.59
CA THR A 78 -3.88 -16.02 4.93
C THR A 78 -3.43 -17.47 5.00
N GLY A 79 -4.37 -18.42 5.16
CA GLY A 79 -4.07 -19.83 5.41
C GLY A 79 -3.52 -20.12 6.82
N LEU A 80 -3.46 -19.12 7.71
CA LEU A 80 -2.99 -19.32 9.07
C LEU A 80 -4.00 -20.14 9.90
N PRO A 81 -3.54 -20.98 10.85
CA PRO A 81 -4.41 -21.57 11.88
C PRO A 81 -5.12 -20.47 12.69
N ARG A 82 -6.34 -20.76 13.16
CA ARG A 82 -7.23 -19.77 13.80
C ARG A 82 -6.61 -19.08 15.03
N ASP A 83 -5.84 -19.81 15.82
CA ASP A 83 -5.13 -19.27 16.98
C ASP A 83 -4.05 -18.27 16.57
N ARG A 84 -3.26 -18.59 15.54
CA ARG A 84 -2.26 -17.70 14.98
C ARG A 84 -2.88 -16.51 14.26
N ALA A 85 -3.99 -16.70 13.55
CA ALA A 85 -4.75 -15.63 12.91
C ALA A 85 -5.21 -14.58 13.94
N ARG A 86 -5.79 -15.03 15.07
CA ARG A 86 -6.18 -14.14 16.18
C ARG A 86 -4.99 -13.41 16.81
N ALA A 87 -3.89 -14.13 17.05
CA ALA A 87 -2.68 -13.53 17.60
C ALA A 87 -2.08 -12.47 16.66
N GLN A 88 -2.12 -12.71 15.36
CA GLN A 88 -1.65 -11.77 14.35
C GLN A 88 -2.54 -10.51 14.30
N LEU A 89 -3.87 -10.68 14.28
CA LEU A 89 -4.83 -9.57 14.33
C LEU A 89 -4.65 -8.73 15.60
N ALA A 90 -4.43 -9.37 16.75
CA ALA A 90 -4.19 -8.69 18.03
C ALA A 90 -2.90 -7.85 18.01
N LYS A 91 -1.82 -8.31 17.36
CA LYS A 91 -0.58 -7.52 17.18
C LYS A 91 -0.81 -6.21 16.41
N PHE A 92 -1.81 -6.19 15.55
CA PHE A 92 -2.24 -5.01 14.80
C PHE A 92 -3.40 -4.26 15.48
N GLY A 93 -3.61 -4.50 16.78
CA GLY A 93 -4.58 -3.76 17.60
C GLY A 93 -6.05 -4.09 17.33
N LEU A 94 -6.36 -5.26 16.73
CA LEU A 94 -7.74 -5.73 16.65
C LEU A 94 -8.07 -6.57 17.89
N GLY A 95 -8.91 -5.99 18.76
CA GLY A 95 -9.34 -6.64 20.00
C GLY A 95 -10.27 -7.83 19.79
N ALA A 96 -10.54 -8.56 20.88
CA ALA A 96 -11.37 -9.77 20.85
C ALA A 96 -12.76 -9.57 20.25
N ASP A 97 -13.38 -8.41 20.49
CA ASP A 97 -14.71 -8.09 19.95
C ASP A 97 -14.67 -7.81 18.44
N ALA A 98 -13.62 -7.12 17.97
CA ALA A 98 -13.47 -6.79 16.55
C ALA A 98 -13.32 -8.04 15.68
N VAL A 99 -12.58 -9.05 16.15
CA VAL A 99 -12.32 -10.28 15.38
C VAL A 99 -13.53 -11.19 15.25
N LEU A 100 -14.56 -10.99 16.06
CA LEU A 100 -15.81 -11.76 16.02
C LEU A 100 -16.88 -11.14 15.12
N ARG A 101 -16.72 -9.87 14.76
CA ARG A 101 -17.67 -9.14 13.90
C ARG A 101 -17.42 -9.44 12.41
N PRO A 102 -18.39 -9.21 11.52
CA PRO A 102 -18.16 -9.31 10.08
C PRO A 102 -17.21 -8.21 9.59
N PRO A 103 -16.38 -8.44 8.55
CA PRO A 103 -15.45 -7.45 8.00
C PRO A 103 -16.06 -6.10 7.62
N SER A 104 -17.31 -6.09 7.14
CA SER A 104 -18.05 -4.88 6.79
C SER A 104 -18.33 -3.95 7.96
N SER A 105 -18.36 -4.47 9.19
CA SER A 105 -18.61 -3.70 10.41
C SER A 105 -17.36 -3.00 10.96
N LEU A 106 -16.18 -3.29 10.41
CA LEU A 106 -14.95 -2.65 10.84
C LEU A 106 -14.95 -1.17 10.44
N SER A 107 -14.47 -0.32 11.36
CA SER A 107 -14.13 1.05 11.02
C SER A 107 -13.03 1.09 9.95
N PRO A 108 -12.87 2.19 9.21
CA PRO A 108 -11.80 2.33 8.23
C PRO A 108 -10.41 2.00 8.79
N GLY A 109 -10.09 2.48 10.00
CA GLY A 109 -8.82 2.19 10.67
C GLY A 109 -8.66 0.73 11.09
N GLU A 110 -9.71 0.11 11.66
CA GLU A 110 -9.69 -1.33 11.98
C GLU A 110 -9.48 -2.17 10.72
N ARG A 111 -10.12 -1.79 9.62
CA ARG A 111 -9.97 -2.48 8.33
C ARG A 111 -8.55 -2.37 7.80
N THR A 112 -7.97 -1.18 7.77
CA THR A 112 -6.58 -0.96 7.36
C THR A 112 -5.61 -1.82 8.17
N ARG A 113 -5.79 -1.88 9.50
CA ARG A 113 -4.94 -2.72 10.36
C ARG A 113 -5.12 -4.21 10.10
N ALA A 114 -6.34 -4.66 9.84
CA ALA A 114 -6.59 -6.06 9.49
C ALA A 114 -5.94 -6.44 8.16
N GLU A 115 -5.96 -5.56 7.17
CA GLU A 115 -5.30 -5.77 5.88
C GLU A 115 -3.78 -5.78 6.01
N LEU A 116 -3.19 -4.86 6.76
CA LEU A 116 -1.76 -4.86 7.06
C LEU A 116 -1.33 -6.11 7.83
N ALA A 117 -2.15 -6.58 8.78
CA ALA A 117 -1.93 -7.85 9.46
C ALA A 117 -1.92 -9.03 8.49
N ALA A 118 -2.83 -9.04 7.49
CA ALA A 118 -2.87 -10.07 6.46
C ALA A 118 -1.65 -10.01 5.52
N PHE A 119 -1.19 -8.82 5.16
CA PHE A 119 0.02 -8.65 4.38
C PHE A 119 1.24 -9.18 5.13
N ALA A 120 1.38 -8.85 6.40
CA ALA A 120 2.46 -9.39 7.24
C ALA A 120 2.40 -10.92 7.34
N ALA A 121 1.19 -11.50 7.49
CA ALA A 121 1.00 -12.94 7.52
C ALA A 121 1.35 -13.65 6.21
N LYS A 122 1.18 -12.97 5.07
CA LYS A 122 1.52 -13.46 3.72
C LYS A 122 2.99 -13.23 3.35
N GLY A 123 3.78 -12.63 4.23
CA GLY A 123 5.18 -12.30 3.95
C GLY A 123 5.34 -11.22 2.88
N VAL A 124 4.37 -10.29 2.78
CA VAL A 124 4.47 -9.13 1.90
C VAL A 124 5.71 -8.33 2.27
N ASN A 125 6.57 -8.11 1.29
CA ASN A 125 7.84 -7.40 1.45
C ASN A 125 7.98 -6.20 0.51
N PHE A 126 7.02 -6.00 -0.38
CA PHE A 126 6.84 -4.77 -1.16
C PHE A 126 5.39 -4.29 -1.03
N LEU A 127 5.20 -3.26 -0.21
CA LEU A 127 3.89 -2.68 0.07
C LEU A 127 3.65 -1.47 -0.83
N VAL A 128 2.53 -1.47 -1.53
CA VAL A 128 2.09 -0.37 -2.39
C VAL A 128 0.83 0.25 -1.82
N LEU A 129 0.86 1.55 -1.60
CA LEU A 129 -0.24 2.35 -1.08
C LEU A 129 -0.57 3.46 -2.09
N ASP A 130 -1.77 3.45 -2.64
CA ASP A 130 -2.24 4.51 -3.56
C ASP A 130 -3.31 5.35 -2.87
N GLU A 131 -2.94 6.59 -2.48
CA GLU A 131 -3.76 7.57 -1.76
C GLU A 131 -4.46 6.98 -0.51
N PRO A 132 -3.72 6.35 0.41
CA PRO A 132 -4.30 5.54 1.49
C PRO A 132 -5.06 6.36 2.54
N THR A 133 -4.88 7.68 2.59
CA THR A 133 -5.58 8.57 3.53
C THR A 133 -6.95 9.01 3.05
N ASN A 134 -7.30 8.73 1.79
CA ASN A 134 -8.61 9.08 1.28
C ASN A 134 -9.71 8.37 2.07
N HIS A 135 -10.70 9.14 2.53
CA HIS A 135 -11.85 8.66 3.33
C HIS A 135 -11.50 8.12 4.74
N LEU A 136 -10.27 8.34 5.22
CA LEU A 136 -9.89 8.06 6.60
C LEU A 136 -10.13 9.29 7.48
N ASP A 137 -10.62 9.07 8.68
CA ASP A 137 -10.63 10.07 9.74
C ASP A 137 -9.24 10.19 10.39
N LEU A 138 -9.04 11.24 11.18
CA LEU A 138 -7.75 11.50 11.80
C LEU A 138 -7.22 10.32 12.64
N PRO A 139 -8.03 9.67 13.50
CA PRO A 139 -7.58 8.48 14.23
C PRO A 139 -7.13 7.32 13.33
N ALA A 140 -7.80 7.10 12.19
CA ALA A 140 -7.41 6.06 11.25
C ALA A 140 -6.11 6.40 10.51
N ILE A 141 -5.87 7.68 10.21
CA ILE A 141 -4.60 8.14 9.64
C ILE A 141 -3.46 7.91 10.63
N GLU A 142 -3.62 8.27 11.91
CA GLU A 142 -2.60 8.05 12.95
C GLU A 142 -2.26 6.55 13.11
N GLN A 143 -3.27 5.69 13.04
CA GLN A 143 -3.06 4.25 13.10
C GLN A 143 -2.34 3.70 11.84
N LEU A 144 -2.61 4.27 10.66
CA LEU A 144 -1.87 3.94 9.44
C LEU A 144 -0.42 4.38 9.55
N GLU A 145 -0.17 5.60 10.03
CA GLU A 145 1.18 6.15 10.27
C GLU A 145 1.98 5.24 11.19
N GLU A 146 1.40 4.82 12.32
CA GLU A 146 2.03 3.91 13.28
C GLU A 146 2.35 2.54 12.66
N ALA A 147 1.40 1.97 11.91
CA ALA A 147 1.60 0.69 11.24
C ALA A 147 2.69 0.76 10.15
N LEU A 148 2.76 1.86 9.41
CA LEU A 148 3.80 2.09 8.41
C LEU A 148 5.17 2.36 9.05
N ALA A 149 5.23 3.01 10.21
CA ALA A 149 6.48 3.22 10.94
C ALA A 149 7.12 1.89 11.35
N GLY A 150 6.31 0.90 11.73
CA GLY A 150 6.77 -0.45 12.07
C GLY A 150 7.01 -1.40 10.90
N TYR A 151 6.74 -0.97 9.66
CA TYR A 151 6.94 -1.83 8.49
C TYR A 151 8.38 -1.74 7.97
N GLU A 152 9.10 -2.86 7.96
CA GLU A 152 10.52 -2.93 7.59
C GLU A 152 10.76 -3.26 6.10
N GLY A 153 9.71 -3.60 5.35
CA GLY A 153 9.81 -3.92 3.92
C GLY A 153 9.92 -2.69 3.02
N THR A 154 10.01 -2.94 1.74
CA THR A 154 9.98 -1.90 0.70
C THR A 154 8.60 -1.27 0.61
N LEU A 155 8.53 0.05 0.55
CA LEU A 155 7.28 0.83 0.48
C LEU A 155 7.25 1.71 -0.76
N LEU A 156 6.16 1.65 -1.51
CA LEU A 156 5.81 2.61 -2.55
C LEU A 156 4.52 3.33 -2.14
N LEU A 157 4.64 4.60 -1.79
CA LEU A 157 3.54 5.43 -1.30
C LEU A 157 3.18 6.49 -2.33
N VAL A 158 1.98 6.43 -2.86
CA VAL A 158 1.40 7.53 -3.64
C VAL A 158 0.54 8.36 -2.70
N SER A 159 0.94 9.59 -2.46
CA SER A 159 0.14 10.51 -1.63
C SER A 159 0.44 11.95 -1.94
N HIS A 160 -0.54 12.80 -1.70
CA HIS A 160 -0.41 14.25 -1.65
C HIS A 160 -0.56 14.79 -0.21
N ASP A 161 -0.82 13.92 0.75
CA ASP A 161 -0.95 14.24 2.15
C ASP A 161 0.43 14.49 2.77
N ARG A 162 0.70 15.76 3.10
CA ARG A 162 2.00 16.19 3.67
C ARG A 162 2.27 15.56 5.02
N ARG A 163 1.23 15.41 5.86
CA ARG A 163 1.37 14.83 7.19
C ARG A 163 1.81 13.37 7.09
N LEU A 164 1.14 12.57 6.26
CA LEU A 164 1.53 11.18 6.03
C LEU A 164 2.96 11.08 5.46
N LEU A 165 3.33 11.95 4.50
CA LEU A 165 4.66 11.97 3.91
C LEU A 165 5.76 12.39 4.90
N GLU A 166 5.43 13.14 5.94
CA GLU A 166 6.35 13.55 7.01
C GLU A 166 6.44 12.51 8.14
N SER A 167 5.34 11.80 8.44
CA SER A 167 5.31 10.78 9.48
C SER A 167 6.01 9.48 9.07
N VAL A 168 5.97 9.17 7.76
CA VAL A 168 6.64 7.99 7.20
C VAL A 168 8.11 8.34 6.88
N THR A 169 9.06 7.59 7.46
CA THR A 169 10.49 7.75 7.11
C THR A 169 10.71 7.36 5.66
N LEU A 170 10.80 8.34 4.77
CA LEU A 170 11.04 8.14 3.34
C LEU A 170 12.54 8.11 3.04
N THR A 171 12.97 7.23 2.13
CA THR A 171 14.34 7.22 1.58
C THR A 171 14.44 8.07 0.33
N ARG A 172 13.35 8.19 -0.43
CA ARG A 172 13.32 8.92 -1.71
C ARG A 172 11.94 9.51 -1.97
N ARG A 173 11.91 10.68 -2.63
CA ARG A 173 10.69 11.27 -3.20
C ARG A 173 10.84 11.38 -4.71
N ILE A 174 9.86 10.92 -5.44
CA ILE A 174 9.82 10.96 -6.91
C ILE A 174 8.69 11.87 -7.34
N GLY A 175 9.05 13.00 -7.91
CA GLY A 175 8.09 13.97 -8.42
C GLY A 175 7.72 13.70 -9.88
N LEU A 176 6.42 13.55 -10.16
CA LEU A 176 5.90 13.53 -11.51
C LEU A 176 5.48 14.94 -11.93
N PRO A 177 5.80 15.37 -13.17
CA PRO A 177 5.38 16.67 -13.68
C PRO A 177 3.86 16.69 -13.91
N ALA A 178 3.29 17.88 -14.01
CA ALA A 178 1.91 18.04 -14.46
C ALA A 178 1.72 17.42 -15.86
N ARG A 179 0.50 16.93 -16.15
CA ARG A 179 0.17 16.25 -17.41
C ARG A 179 0.52 17.04 -18.66
N ASP A 180 0.34 18.36 -18.59
CA ASP A 180 0.57 19.28 -19.72
C ASP A 180 2.01 19.80 -19.79
N ALA A 181 2.84 19.44 -18.83
CA ALA A 181 4.25 19.79 -18.82
C ALA A 181 5.08 18.77 -19.63
N PRO A 182 6.11 19.22 -20.37
CA PRO A 182 6.98 18.28 -21.05
C PRO A 182 7.68 17.37 -20.03
N PHE A 183 7.61 16.06 -20.27
CA PHE A 183 8.29 15.10 -19.43
C PHE A 183 9.82 15.26 -19.61
N ARG A 184 10.51 15.67 -18.54
CA ARG A 184 11.97 15.87 -18.52
C ARG A 184 12.70 14.86 -17.63
N GLY A 185 12.04 13.74 -17.32
CA GLY A 185 12.50 12.74 -16.36
C GLY A 185 11.78 12.86 -15.01
N LEU A 186 11.99 11.84 -14.19
CA LEU A 186 11.54 11.86 -12.79
C LEU A 186 12.43 12.81 -11.99
N ARG A 187 11.83 13.63 -11.13
CA ARG A 187 12.60 14.44 -10.17
C ARG A 187 12.75 13.62 -8.90
N GLU A 188 13.98 13.30 -8.55
CA GLU A 188 14.28 12.60 -7.31
C GLU A 188 14.82 13.57 -6.27
N GLU A 189 14.22 13.52 -5.07
CA GLU A 189 14.69 14.19 -3.87
C GLU A 189 15.00 13.10 -2.82
N ARG A 190 16.16 13.18 -2.23
CA ARG A 190 16.61 12.29 -1.15
C ARG A 190 16.36 12.92 0.20
#